data_d9a0ac071168cb8baceb94fdadf88816
#
_entry.id   d9a0ac071168cb8baceb94fdadf88816
#
_cell.length_a   1.000
_cell.length_b   1.000
_cell.length_c   1.000
_cell.angle_alpha   90.00
_cell.angle_beta   90.00
_cell.angle_gamma   90.00
#
_symmetry.space_group_name_H-M   'P 1'
#
loop_
_entity.id
_entity.type
_entity.pdbx_description
1 polymer ?
#
loop_
_entity_poly.entity_id
_entity_poly.type
_entity_poly.pdbx_seq_one_letter_code
_entity_poly.pdbx_strand_id
1 'polypeptide(L)'
;MVHLRSIVAFIASVATVISPAAADGQGSFLWDPPYDNEANVYARVIELQHAGSSNGNLLATWEHWYANTTENAAYPNGTEGSFIIRESEDGGETWNTLTTIFDTQTGPGHPCARFWQPFFFEFPHQLGEYPEGTLLLVGNLVPSNKSFTEFFTWRSSDHGHTWDPVGAWQEGGTTRAGIWEPFLYLDRDGSLVAAFSDERNATAHSQMLVQVVSNDGGDTWGDVIPTVASDIQTDRPGMPTVTLMDNGEYLMAYEVCGRDPLNCPVYVKTSPDGITWEENDLGIAVVSEDGRYLGSSPYTLWDPSTKQLLLAAHNTWDSMTNAKTAEAQRSVYINKNYGVGNWSWAPSPWAVSYASSACNSNYSPHMLLRSNGTIRYTSPTSQGSSRYCAVRTGQAPIGVLPYVADFAANGQLGWINTGAAGKVAWSVSDDQYNFGKVGGSISALAITGSTGWTDYKISADAQIVGSNGTVGIVARVSQPKPGLDQFYGYTLAIESSTGNLTLYRNTDNAVGLVSMGFSGGIEPDIWYSISLAVEGSQLTAVLRSEYSDSNLTLTVHDENYSRGIAGLIGKVGRGSFRNVFIE
;
A
#
# COMPACT_ATOMS: atom_id res chain seq x y z
N MET A 1 -49.37 -6.30 -38.78
CA MET A 1 -48.31 -7.33 -38.67
C MET A 1 -46.98 -6.63 -38.57
N VAL A 2 -46.49 -6.50 -37.36
CA VAL A 2 -45.19 -5.87 -37.08
C VAL A 2 -44.25 -6.99 -36.66
N HIS A 3 -43.19 -7.21 -37.43
CA HIS A 3 -42.17 -8.21 -37.14
C HIS A 3 -41.20 -7.67 -36.06
N LEU A 4 -41.27 -8.26 -34.87
CA LEU A 4 -40.20 -8.16 -33.88
C LEU A 4 -39.01 -9.00 -34.36
N ARG A 5 -37.90 -8.34 -34.64
CA ARG A 5 -36.60 -9.01 -34.79
C ARG A 5 -35.95 -9.12 -33.41
N SER A 6 -35.80 -10.35 -32.93
CA SER A 6 -35.01 -10.67 -31.75
C SER A 6 -33.52 -10.44 -32.04
N ILE A 7 -32.88 -9.51 -31.34
CA ILE A 7 -31.45 -9.36 -31.32
C ILE A 7 -30.94 -10.33 -30.25
N VAL A 8 -30.32 -11.43 -30.69
CA VAL A 8 -29.53 -12.30 -29.81
C VAL A 8 -28.17 -11.66 -29.64
N ALA A 9 -27.94 -11.06 -28.48
CA ALA A 9 -26.60 -10.60 -28.10
C ALA A 9 -25.75 -11.82 -27.72
N PHE A 10 -24.75 -12.15 -28.51
CA PHE A 10 -23.69 -13.06 -28.13
C PHE A 10 -22.83 -12.36 -27.09
N ILE A 11 -23.00 -12.71 -25.83
CA ILE A 11 -22.02 -12.39 -24.78
C ILE A 11 -20.88 -13.40 -24.94
N ALA A 12 -19.80 -12.98 -25.58
CA ALA A 12 -18.56 -13.71 -25.54
C ALA A 12 -18.01 -13.59 -24.10
N SER A 13 -18.10 -14.65 -23.31
CA SER A 13 -17.39 -14.75 -22.05
C SER A 13 -15.89 -14.82 -22.37
N VAL A 14 -15.21 -13.70 -22.24
CA VAL A 14 -13.74 -13.68 -22.16
C VAL A 14 -13.41 -14.30 -20.81
N ALA A 15 -12.88 -15.52 -20.81
CA ALA A 15 -12.31 -16.10 -19.61
C ALA A 15 -11.10 -15.23 -19.21
N THR A 16 -11.27 -14.38 -18.21
CA THR A 16 -10.18 -13.64 -17.59
C THR A 16 -9.28 -14.68 -16.89
N VAL A 17 -8.08 -14.86 -17.40
CA VAL A 17 -7.05 -15.66 -16.73
C VAL A 17 -6.46 -14.79 -15.64
N ILE A 18 -6.63 -15.18 -14.37
CA ILE A 18 -5.98 -14.51 -13.23
C ILE A 18 -4.47 -14.59 -13.44
N SER A 19 -3.77 -13.45 -13.29
CA SER A 19 -2.31 -13.50 -13.23
C SER A 19 -1.88 -14.34 -12.01
N PRO A 20 -0.81 -15.16 -12.10
CA PRO A 20 -0.32 -15.92 -10.96
C PRO A 20 -0.04 -15.06 -9.71
N ALA A 21 0.41 -13.83 -9.93
CA ALA A 21 0.68 -12.86 -8.87
C ALA A 21 -0.59 -12.40 -8.14
N ALA A 22 -1.72 -12.22 -8.84
CA ALA A 22 -3.00 -11.90 -8.23
C ALA A 22 -3.56 -13.11 -7.46
N ALA A 23 -3.39 -14.32 -7.98
CA ALA A 23 -3.90 -15.53 -7.34
C ALA A 23 -3.29 -15.80 -5.95
N ASP A 24 -1.99 -15.50 -5.74
CA ASP A 24 -1.30 -15.67 -4.46
C ASP A 24 -1.30 -14.39 -3.57
N GLY A 25 -1.85 -13.30 -4.06
CA GLY A 25 -1.95 -12.02 -3.33
C GLY A 25 -0.64 -11.27 -3.14
N GLN A 26 0.40 -11.62 -3.90
CA GLN A 26 1.73 -11.03 -3.75
C GLN A 26 2.04 -9.93 -4.77
N GLY A 27 1.13 -9.59 -5.65
CA GLY A 27 1.36 -8.63 -6.75
C GLY A 27 2.31 -9.18 -7.84
N SER A 28 2.43 -8.45 -8.95
CA SER A 28 3.32 -8.79 -10.07
C SER A 28 4.75 -8.29 -9.81
N PHE A 29 5.75 -8.92 -10.46
CA PHE A 29 7.12 -8.44 -10.41
C PHE A 29 7.28 -7.20 -11.29
N LEU A 30 7.62 -6.07 -10.67
CA LEU A 30 8.21 -4.96 -11.37
C LEU A 30 9.69 -5.25 -11.68
N TRP A 31 10.40 -5.83 -10.70
CA TRP A 31 11.77 -6.28 -10.85
C TRP A 31 12.01 -7.54 -10.01
N ASP A 32 12.42 -8.61 -10.68
CA ASP A 32 12.92 -9.83 -10.06
C ASP A 32 14.43 -9.88 -10.31
N PRO A 33 15.25 -9.61 -9.29
CA PRO A 33 16.69 -9.52 -9.51
C PRO A 33 17.28 -10.87 -9.91
N PRO A 34 18.21 -10.90 -10.87
CA PRO A 34 18.82 -12.14 -11.33
C PRO A 34 19.81 -12.77 -10.33
N TYR A 35 20.17 -12.04 -9.26
CA TYR A 35 21.19 -12.48 -8.30
C TYR A 35 20.72 -12.38 -6.84
N ASP A 36 21.17 -13.33 -6.01
CA ASP A 36 20.76 -13.53 -4.62
C ASP A 36 21.27 -12.49 -3.60
N ASN A 37 21.93 -11.43 -3.98
CA ASN A 37 22.52 -10.48 -3.05
C ASN A 37 22.21 -9.02 -3.39
N GLU A 38 21.19 -8.78 -4.20
CA GLU A 38 20.77 -7.45 -4.55
C GLU A 38 19.71 -6.91 -3.59
N ALA A 39 19.84 -5.65 -3.19
CA ALA A 39 18.79 -4.93 -2.52
C ALA A 39 18.17 -3.92 -3.48
N ASN A 40 16.87 -4.03 -3.70
CA ASN A 40 16.09 -3.16 -4.56
C ASN A 40 15.02 -2.51 -3.69
N VAL A 41 15.15 -1.22 -3.44
CA VAL A 41 14.29 -0.46 -2.53
C VAL A 41 13.89 0.87 -3.15
N TYR A 42 13.03 1.61 -2.49
CA TYR A 42 12.68 2.99 -2.88
C TYR A 42 12.11 3.11 -4.29
N ALA A 43 11.26 2.18 -4.70
CA ALA A 43 10.68 2.19 -6.05
C ALA A 43 9.69 3.35 -6.23
N ARG A 44 9.67 3.92 -7.43
CA ARG A 44 8.74 4.97 -7.86
C ARG A 44 8.12 4.59 -9.19
N VAL A 45 6.82 4.80 -9.30
CA VAL A 45 6.03 4.50 -10.50
C VAL A 45 5.18 5.71 -10.85
N ILE A 46 5.18 6.13 -12.10
CA ILE A 46 4.23 7.13 -12.61
C ILE A 46 3.36 6.54 -13.70
N GLU A 47 2.17 7.09 -13.88
CA GLU A 47 1.30 6.86 -15.02
C GLU A 47 1.39 8.09 -15.94
N LEU A 48 1.80 7.89 -17.18
CA LEU A 48 1.91 8.97 -18.16
C LEU A 48 0.52 9.54 -18.48
N GLN A 49 0.35 10.84 -18.31
CA GLN A 49 -0.91 11.54 -18.53
C GLN A 49 -0.88 12.40 -19.80
N HIS A 50 0.29 12.85 -20.21
CA HIS A 50 0.51 13.81 -21.31
C HIS A 50 1.42 13.26 -22.41
N ALA A 51 1.39 11.95 -22.63
CA ALA A 51 2.23 11.23 -23.60
C ALA A 51 1.49 10.81 -24.89
N GLY A 52 0.34 11.43 -25.18
CA GLY A 52 -0.45 11.14 -26.39
C GLY A 52 -0.95 9.70 -26.44
N SER A 53 -0.46 8.90 -27.40
CA SER A 53 -0.85 7.48 -27.50
C SER A 53 -0.31 6.60 -26.39
N SER A 54 0.69 7.05 -25.65
CA SER A 54 1.27 6.33 -24.50
C SER A 54 0.65 6.74 -23.16
N ASN A 55 -0.41 7.56 -23.17
CA ASN A 55 -1.18 7.86 -21.95
C ASN A 55 -1.69 6.58 -21.32
N GLY A 56 -1.50 6.45 -19.99
CA GLY A 56 -1.83 5.26 -19.24
C GLY A 56 -0.70 4.23 -19.13
N ASN A 57 0.38 4.34 -19.94
CA ASN A 57 1.60 3.56 -19.71
C ASN A 57 2.22 3.93 -18.38
N LEU A 58 2.84 2.95 -17.73
CA LEU A 58 3.54 3.14 -16.46
C LEU A 58 5.03 3.18 -16.71
N LEU A 59 5.72 4.15 -16.10
CA LEU A 59 7.17 4.13 -15.96
C LEU A 59 7.56 3.85 -14.51
N ALA A 60 8.63 3.08 -14.31
CA ALA A 60 9.13 2.72 -13.01
C ALA A 60 10.65 2.76 -12.93
N THR A 61 11.16 3.13 -11.76
CA THR A 61 12.57 2.98 -11.39
C THR A 61 12.70 2.76 -9.89
N TRP A 62 13.88 2.37 -9.43
CA TRP A 62 14.14 2.07 -8.02
C TRP A 62 15.62 2.25 -7.67
N GLU A 63 15.91 2.32 -6.39
CA GLU A 63 17.25 2.28 -5.84
C GLU A 63 17.78 0.86 -5.86
N HIS A 64 18.93 0.65 -6.48
CA HIS A 64 19.54 -0.64 -6.69
C HIS A 64 20.88 -0.73 -5.98
N TRP A 65 21.03 -1.71 -5.12
CA TRP A 65 22.26 -2.00 -4.38
C TRP A 65 22.89 -3.30 -4.84
N TYR A 66 24.10 -3.23 -5.34
CA TYR A 66 24.90 -4.40 -5.68
C TYR A 66 25.66 -4.89 -4.44
N ALA A 67 25.51 -6.17 -4.12
CA ALA A 67 26.18 -6.75 -2.95
C ALA A 67 27.63 -7.17 -3.23
N ASN A 68 28.01 -7.39 -4.49
CA ASN A 68 29.34 -7.89 -4.85
C ASN A 68 29.80 -7.34 -6.21
N THR A 69 31.03 -6.85 -6.26
CA THR A 69 31.63 -6.27 -7.48
C THR A 69 31.85 -7.27 -8.63
N THR A 70 31.92 -8.58 -8.35
CA THR A 70 32.06 -9.61 -9.39
C THR A 70 30.73 -9.95 -10.09
N GLU A 71 29.61 -9.66 -9.47
CA GLU A 71 28.27 -9.87 -10.04
C GLU A 71 27.84 -8.71 -10.93
N ASN A 72 28.45 -7.56 -10.77
CA ASN A 72 28.21 -6.36 -11.60
C ASN A 72 28.63 -6.52 -13.07
N ALA A 73 29.38 -7.56 -13.42
CA ALA A 73 29.74 -7.86 -14.81
C ALA A 73 28.54 -8.16 -15.73
N ALA A 74 27.36 -8.40 -15.14
CA ALA A 74 26.11 -8.54 -15.88
C ALA A 74 25.46 -7.20 -16.27
N TYR A 75 25.90 -6.10 -15.64
CA TYR A 75 25.43 -4.75 -15.94
C TYR A 75 26.46 -4.03 -16.81
N PRO A 76 26.03 -3.23 -17.81
CA PRO A 76 26.92 -2.74 -18.88
C PRO A 76 28.20 -2.03 -18.42
N ASN A 77 28.20 -1.41 -17.24
CA ASN A 77 29.30 -0.61 -16.72
C ASN A 77 29.91 -1.12 -15.39
N GLY A 78 29.58 -2.36 -14.97
CA GLY A 78 30.27 -3.00 -13.86
C GLY A 78 29.92 -2.41 -12.48
N THR A 79 30.73 -1.50 -11.93
CA THR A 79 30.60 -0.95 -10.58
C THR A 79 29.89 0.41 -10.50
N GLU A 80 29.45 0.95 -11.62
CA GLU A 80 28.80 2.26 -11.69
C GLU A 80 27.34 2.16 -11.29
N GLY A 81 26.85 3.15 -10.51
CA GLY A 81 25.43 3.29 -10.20
C GLY A 81 24.60 3.59 -11.45
N SER A 82 23.35 3.19 -11.44
CA SER A 82 22.42 3.49 -12.54
C SER A 82 20.98 3.47 -12.06
N PHE A 83 20.09 4.16 -12.81
CA PHE A 83 18.66 3.96 -12.73
C PHE A 83 18.20 3.17 -13.95
N ILE A 84 17.62 1.99 -13.72
CA ILE A 84 16.95 1.21 -14.75
C ILE A 84 15.52 1.74 -14.86
N ILE A 85 15.12 2.19 -16.06
CA ILE A 85 13.76 2.63 -16.34
C ILE A 85 13.01 1.47 -16.98
N ARG A 86 11.89 1.09 -16.37
CA ARG A 86 11.00 0.07 -16.91
C ARG A 86 9.66 0.68 -17.31
N GLU A 87 9.06 0.10 -18.33
CA GLU A 87 7.75 0.48 -18.84
C GLU A 87 6.78 -0.71 -18.78
N SER A 88 5.53 -0.40 -18.51
CA SER A 88 4.40 -1.32 -18.65
C SER A 88 3.30 -0.67 -19.48
N GLU A 89 2.85 -1.37 -20.53
CA GLU A 89 1.76 -0.96 -21.42
C GLU A 89 0.42 -1.66 -21.06
N ASP A 90 0.46 -2.61 -20.14
CA ASP A 90 -0.67 -3.46 -19.75
C ASP A 90 -1.19 -3.18 -18.33
N GLY A 91 -0.95 -1.96 -17.84
CA GLY A 91 -1.41 -1.54 -16.53
C GLY A 91 -0.61 -2.14 -15.37
N GLY A 92 0.64 -2.59 -15.60
CA GLY A 92 1.59 -3.07 -14.60
C GLY A 92 1.57 -4.58 -14.36
N GLU A 93 0.98 -5.37 -15.27
CA GLU A 93 1.04 -6.83 -15.23
C GLU A 93 2.40 -7.33 -15.73
N THR A 94 2.92 -6.74 -16.80
CA THR A 94 4.26 -7.03 -17.32
C THR A 94 5.10 -5.77 -17.47
N TRP A 95 6.41 -5.91 -17.37
CA TRP A 95 7.36 -4.81 -17.39
C TRP A 95 8.54 -5.11 -18.31
N ASN A 96 8.89 -4.16 -19.16
CA ASN A 96 10.04 -4.22 -20.03
C ASN A 96 11.05 -3.13 -19.66
N THR A 97 12.34 -3.40 -19.83
CA THR A 97 13.35 -2.35 -19.68
C THR A 97 13.27 -1.41 -20.85
N LEU A 98 13.01 -0.14 -20.58
CA LEU A 98 12.92 0.91 -21.58
C LEU A 98 14.31 1.49 -21.87
N THR A 99 15.02 1.91 -20.83
CA THR A 99 16.37 2.46 -20.91
C THR A 99 17.10 2.34 -19.56
N THR A 100 18.39 2.70 -19.54
CA THR A 100 19.18 2.77 -18.30
C THR A 100 19.96 4.07 -18.28
N ILE A 101 19.91 4.77 -17.18
CA ILE A 101 20.55 6.07 -16.96
C ILE A 101 21.81 5.89 -16.14
N PHE A 102 22.91 6.50 -16.58
CA PHE A 102 24.21 6.46 -15.92
C PHE A 102 24.67 7.87 -15.55
N ASP A 103 25.63 7.97 -14.65
CA ASP A 103 26.34 9.21 -14.35
C ASP A 103 27.31 9.53 -15.50
N THR A 104 27.07 10.64 -16.16
CA THR A 104 27.91 11.14 -17.26
C THR A 104 28.88 12.23 -16.81
N GLN A 105 28.87 12.58 -15.52
CA GLN A 105 29.77 13.57 -14.97
C GLN A 105 31.21 13.04 -14.90
N THR A 106 32.16 13.97 -14.88
CA THR A 106 33.60 13.68 -14.76
C THR A 106 34.19 14.48 -13.60
N GLY A 107 35.16 13.92 -12.93
CA GLY A 107 35.83 14.59 -11.81
C GLY A 107 35.94 13.72 -10.57
N PRO A 108 36.40 14.31 -9.44
CA PRO A 108 36.56 13.56 -8.21
C PRO A 108 35.23 12.99 -7.68
N GLY A 109 35.16 11.66 -7.59
CA GLY A 109 33.96 10.95 -7.11
C GLY A 109 33.02 10.49 -8.22
N HIS A 110 33.19 10.97 -9.45
CA HIS A 110 32.40 10.55 -10.61
C HIS A 110 33.16 9.55 -11.52
N PRO A 111 32.44 8.65 -12.19
CA PRO A 111 31.00 8.40 -12.01
C PRO A 111 30.67 7.87 -10.62
N CYS A 112 29.51 8.27 -10.10
CA CYS A 112 29.05 7.84 -8.81
C CYS A 112 28.68 6.35 -8.79
N ALA A 113 29.03 5.66 -7.70
CA ALA A 113 28.80 4.22 -7.55
C ALA A 113 27.38 3.89 -7.08
N ARG A 114 26.60 4.87 -6.62
CA ARG A 114 25.27 4.68 -6.05
C ARG A 114 24.32 5.72 -6.58
N PHE A 115 23.19 5.22 -7.04
CA PHE A 115 22.02 6.00 -7.46
C PHE A 115 20.91 5.69 -6.50
N TRP A 116 20.61 6.62 -5.60
CA TRP A 116 19.65 6.44 -4.52
C TRP A 116 18.42 7.33 -4.69
N GLN A 117 17.30 6.91 -4.09
CA GLN A 117 16.12 7.72 -3.83
C GLN A 117 15.55 8.43 -5.08
N PRO A 118 15.26 7.69 -6.17
CA PRO A 118 14.74 8.31 -7.38
C PRO A 118 13.35 8.89 -7.15
N PHE A 119 13.03 9.97 -7.89
CA PHE A 119 11.68 10.50 -7.98
C PHE A 119 11.38 11.00 -9.38
N PHE A 120 10.24 10.56 -9.95
CA PHE A 120 9.73 11.03 -11.22
C PHE A 120 8.75 12.19 -11.04
N PHE A 121 8.75 13.11 -12.01
CA PHE A 121 7.74 14.15 -12.12
C PHE A 121 7.39 14.40 -13.61
N GLU A 122 6.11 14.26 -13.98
CA GLU A 122 5.61 14.63 -15.30
C GLU A 122 5.02 16.04 -15.23
N PHE A 123 5.36 16.91 -16.17
CA PHE A 123 4.85 18.26 -16.23
C PHE A 123 3.38 18.26 -16.64
N PRO A 124 2.46 18.70 -15.75
CA PRO A 124 1.04 18.73 -16.08
C PRO A 124 0.64 19.91 -16.98
N HIS A 125 1.54 20.83 -17.19
CA HIS A 125 1.47 21.99 -18.07
C HIS A 125 2.88 22.49 -18.35
N GLN A 126 3.02 23.49 -19.21
CA GLN A 126 4.34 24.07 -19.49
C GLN A 126 4.98 24.65 -18.22
N LEU A 127 6.23 24.28 -17.93
CA LEU A 127 7.07 24.83 -16.87
C LEU A 127 8.37 25.40 -17.49
N GLY A 128 8.61 26.70 -17.30
CA GLY A 128 9.71 27.37 -17.98
C GLY A 128 9.57 27.27 -19.50
N GLU A 129 10.60 26.78 -20.18
CA GLU A 129 10.60 26.56 -21.63
C GLU A 129 10.10 25.17 -22.05
N TYR A 130 9.80 24.30 -21.09
CA TYR A 130 9.50 22.89 -21.33
C TYR A 130 8.00 22.64 -21.40
N PRO A 131 7.51 21.93 -22.42
CA PRO A 131 6.08 21.69 -22.61
C PRO A 131 5.52 20.69 -21.59
N GLU A 132 4.19 20.67 -21.52
CA GLU A 132 3.40 19.60 -20.91
C GLU A 132 3.89 18.22 -21.38
N GLY A 133 3.93 17.23 -20.46
CA GLY A 133 4.42 15.87 -20.75
C GLY A 133 5.94 15.70 -20.66
N THR A 134 6.70 16.79 -20.44
CA THR A 134 8.13 16.67 -20.12
C THR A 134 8.29 15.90 -18.81
N LEU A 135 9.22 14.96 -18.78
CA LEU A 135 9.53 14.19 -17.56
C LEU A 135 10.82 14.69 -16.91
N LEU A 136 10.80 14.80 -15.60
CA LEU A 136 12.00 14.90 -14.77
C LEU A 136 12.18 13.59 -13.99
N LEU A 137 13.45 13.17 -13.87
CA LEU A 137 13.89 12.19 -12.91
C LEU A 137 14.98 12.84 -12.06
N VAL A 138 14.75 12.95 -10.76
CA VAL A 138 15.77 13.35 -9.80
C VAL A 138 16.25 12.14 -9.04
N GLY A 139 17.54 12.10 -8.72
CA GLY A 139 18.14 11.08 -7.87
C GLY A 139 19.26 11.63 -7.00
N ASN A 140 19.63 10.88 -5.99
CA ASN A 140 20.75 11.19 -5.10
C ASN A 140 21.97 10.38 -5.55
N LEU A 141 22.98 11.06 -6.08
CA LEU A 141 24.23 10.46 -6.52
C LEU A 141 25.24 10.44 -5.37
N VAL A 142 25.81 9.27 -5.11
CA VAL A 142 26.76 9.09 -4.02
C VAL A 142 27.98 8.31 -4.51
N PRO A 143 29.20 8.88 -4.38
CA PRO A 143 30.41 8.20 -4.81
C PRO A 143 30.75 6.99 -3.93
N SER A 144 31.62 6.12 -4.40
CA SER A 144 32.02 4.89 -3.70
C SER A 144 32.61 5.17 -2.31
N ASN A 145 33.35 6.25 -2.15
CA ASN A 145 33.98 6.69 -0.88
C ASN A 145 33.03 7.47 0.03
N LYS A 146 31.78 7.75 -0.42
CA LYS A 146 30.74 8.51 0.31
C LYS A 146 31.21 9.91 0.75
N SER A 147 32.01 10.57 -0.09
CA SER A 147 32.57 11.89 0.22
C SER A 147 31.55 13.02 0.10
N PHE A 148 30.48 12.83 -0.69
CA PHE A 148 29.35 13.75 -0.81
C PHE A 148 28.05 13.01 -1.12
N THR A 149 26.94 13.74 -1.08
CA THR A 149 25.62 13.38 -1.63
C THR A 149 25.20 14.51 -2.56
N GLU A 150 24.59 14.19 -3.69
CA GLU A 150 24.28 15.19 -4.71
C GLU A 150 22.95 14.88 -5.37
N PHE A 151 22.03 15.86 -5.40
CA PHE A 151 20.83 15.72 -6.23
C PHE A 151 21.14 16.12 -7.65
N PHE A 152 20.91 15.17 -8.55
CA PHE A 152 21.10 15.32 -9.98
C PHE A 152 19.79 15.05 -10.73
N THR A 153 19.52 15.83 -11.75
CA THR A 153 18.30 15.72 -12.55
C THR A 153 18.62 15.33 -13.99
N TRP A 154 17.78 14.46 -14.53
CA TRP A 154 17.67 14.15 -15.95
C TRP A 154 16.29 14.55 -16.44
N ARG A 155 16.21 14.94 -17.72
CA ARG A 155 14.98 15.34 -18.41
C ARG A 155 14.75 14.47 -19.63
N SER A 156 13.49 14.10 -19.87
CA SER A 156 13.05 13.42 -21.07
C SER A 156 11.93 14.20 -21.74
N SER A 157 12.02 14.36 -23.07
CA SER A 157 11.00 14.95 -23.93
C SER A 157 10.30 13.93 -24.83
N ASP A 158 10.63 12.65 -24.66
CA ASP A 158 10.14 11.53 -25.48
C ASP A 158 9.54 10.40 -24.62
N HIS A 159 8.87 10.80 -23.55
CA HIS A 159 8.13 9.89 -22.66
C HIS A 159 8.99 8.83 -21.97
N GLY A 160 10.26 9.17 -21.68
CA GLY A 160 11.18 8.32 -20.92
C GLY A 160 12.07 7.42 -21.75
N HIS A 161 12.02 7.48 -23.08
CA HIS A 161 12.88 6.68 -23.97
C HIS A 161 14.34 7.16 -23.93
N THR A 162 14.55 8.47 -23.94
CA THR A 162 15.88 9.07 -23.77
C THR A 162 15.87 10.13 -22.67
N TRP A 163 17.02 10.33 -22.05
CA TRP A 163 17.17 11.23 -20.91
C TRP A 163 18.42 12.09 -21.07
N ASP A 164 18.22 13.39 -21.11
CA ASP A 164 19.31 14.37 -21.15
C ASP A 164 19.68 14.79 -19.72
N PRO A 165 20.98 14.84 -19.36
CA PRO A 165 21.42 15.34 -18.08
C PRO A 165 21.15 16.85 -17.98
N VAL A 166 20.40 17.29 -16.96
CA VAL A 166 20.20 18.70 -16.63
C VAL A 166 21.36 19.20 -15.79
N GLY A 167 21.71 18.46 -14.74
CA GLY A 167 22.83 18.78 -13.86
C GLY A 167 22.55 18.57 -12.38
N ALA A 168 23.61 18.77 -11.58
CA ALA A 168 23.52 18.82 -10.13
C ALA A 168 23.00 20.20 -9.70
N TRP A 169 22.09 20.19 -8.70
CA TRP A 169 21.49 21.43 -8.23
C TRP A 169 21.54 21.59 -6.70
N GLN A 170 21.86 20.52 -5.97
CA GLN A 170 22.04 20.57 -4.53
C GLN A 170 23.10 19.56 -4.11
N GLU A 171 24.02 20.00 -3.26
CA GLU A 171 25.10 19.17 -2.73
C GLU A 171 25.04 19.11 -1.21
N GLY A 172 25.16 17.91 -0.66
CA GLY A 172 25.42 17.63 0.74
C GLY A 172 26.87 17.27 0.98
N GLY A 173 27.26 17.19 2.24
CA GLY A 173 28.56 16.68 2.64
C GLY A 173 28.64 15.16 2.55
N THR A 174 29.50 14.57 3.37
CA THR A 174 29.59 13.11 3.52
C THR A 174 28.23 12.54 3.95
N THR A 175 28.04 11.23 3.88
CA THR A 175 26.81 10.55 4.31
C THR A 175 26.43 10.76 5.80
N ARG A 176 27.16 11.59 6.54
CA ARG A 176 26.81 12.05 7.90
C ARG A 176 26.44 13.53 7.97
N ALA A 177 26.45 14.21 6.87
CA ALA A 177 26.03 15.60 6.66
C ALA A 177 25.44 15.73 5.26
N GLY A 178 24.68 14.73 4.84
CA GLY A 178 24.15 14.57 3.50
C GLY A 178 22.80 15.26 3.31
N ILE A 179 22.30 15.11 2.10
CA ILE A 179 20.94 15.45 1.70
C ILE A 179 20.28 14.18 1.17
N TRP A 180 18.95 14.02 1.41
CA TRP A 180 18.27 12.75 1.18
C TRP A 180 16.84 12.95 0.70
N GLU A 181 16.32 11.97 -0.07
CA GLU A 181 14.91 11.76 -0.37
C GLU A 181 14.24 12.95 -1.07
N PRO A 182 14.71 13.37 -2.26
CA PRO A 182 14.08 14.45 -2.99
C PRO A 182 12.66 14.07 -3.43
N PHE A 183 11.69 14.97 -3.20
CA PHE A 183 10.30 14.84 -3.58
C PHE A 183 9.84 16.08 -4.34
N LEU A 184 9.34 15.92 -5.58
CA LEU A 184 8.91 17.03 -6.43
C LEU A 184 7.40 17.21 -6.41
N TYR A 185 6.94 18.46 -6.37
CA TYR A 185 5.53 18.82 -6.51
C TYR A 185 5.41 20.27 -7.02
N LEU A 186 4.20 20.69 -7.38
CA LEU A 186 3.93 22.09 -7.70
C LEU A 186 3.31 22.79 -6.50
N ASP A 187 3.72 24.03 -6.26
CA ASP A 187 3.05 24.91 -5.33
C ASP A 187 1.73 25.48 -5.92
N ARG A 188 1.02 26.30 -5.16
CA ARG A 188 -0.25 26.90 -5.59
C ARG A 188 -0.09 27.78 -6.84
N ASP A 189 1.03 28.44 -7.01
CA ASP A 189 1.32 29.34 -8.12
C ASP A 189 1.85 28.61 -9.35
N GLY A 190 2.04 27.30 -9.26
CA GLY A 190 2.52 26.43 -10.32
C GLY A 190 4.05 26.36 -10.44
N SER A 191 4.80 26.84 -9.45
CA SER A 191 6.25 26.69 -9.39
C SER A 191 6.63 25.26 -8.97
N LEU A 192 7.73 24.74 -9.50
CA LEU A 192 8.23 23.44 -9.13
C LEU A 192 8.97 23.51 -7.80
N VAL A 193 8.57 22.68 -6.85
CA VAL A 193 9.17 22.58 -5.51
C VAL A 193 9.85 21.24 -5.33
N ALA A 194 11.04 21.24 -4.75
CA ALA A 194 11.72 20.04 -4.28
C ALA A 194 11.86 20.08 -2.76
N ALA A 195 11.15 19.18 -2.05
CA ALA A 195 11.31 18.96 -0.62
C ALA A 195 12.29 17.81 -0.37
N PHE A 196 13.11 17.92 0.68
CA PHE A 196 14.11 16.90 1.00
C PHE A 196 14.58 16.94 2.45
N SER A 197 15.25 15.87 2.90
CA SER A 197 15.91 15.78 4.20
C SER A 197 17.32 16.38 4.13
N ASP A 198 17.69 17.16 5.15
CA ASP A 198 18.96 17.91 5.20
C ASP A 198 19.67 17.70 6.55
N GLU A 199 20.86 17.11 6.50
CA GLU A 199 21.75 16.89 7.66
C GLU A 199 22.91 17.90 7.73
N ARG A 200 23.00 18.87 6.81
CA ARG A 200 24.14 19.81 6.73
C ARG A 200 24.26 20.70 7.95
N ASN A 201 23.16 20.94 8.67
CA ASN A 201 23.14 21.72 9.92
C ASN A 201 23.09 20.83 11.17
N ALA A 202 23.79 19.70 11.18
CA ALA A 202 23.71 18.69 12.23
C ALA A 202 24.07 19.21 13.65
N THR A 203 24.72 20.35 13.77
CA THR A 203 25.03 21.00 15.07
C THR A 203 23.75 21.51 15.74
N ALA A 204 22.83 22.13 14.99
CA ALA A 204 21.58 22.64 15.50
C ALA A 204 20.46 21.58 15.44
N HIS A 205 20.38 20.83 14.34
CA HIS A 205 19.36 19.83 14.06
C HIS A 205 20.03 18.58 13.47
N SER A 206 19.89 17.42 14.11
CA SER A 206 20.45 16.17 13.56
C SER A 206 19.98 15.91 12.13
N GLN A 207 18.77 16.29 11.82
CA GLN A 207 18.18 16.33 10.48
C GLN A 207 17.00 17.29 10.51
N MET A 208 16.77 17.99 9.41
CA MET A 208 15.62 18.85 9.21
C MET A 208 15.02 18.59 7.83
N LEU A 209 13.77 19.01 7.60
CA LEU A 209 13.20 19.05 6.26
C LEU A 209 13.30 20.47 5.71
N VAL A 210 13.64 20.53 4.45
CA VAL A 210 13.79 21.79 3.71
C VAL A 210 13.17 21.67 2.33
N GLN A 211 13.01 22.78 1.65
CA GLN A 211 12.58 22.86 0.26
C GLN A 211 13.35 23.91 -0.52
N VAL A 212 13.35 23.79 -1.83
CA VAL A 212 13.80 24.79 -2.81
C VAL A 212 12.77 24.93 -3.91
N VAL A 213 12.73 26.07 -4.57
CA VAL A 213 11.73 26.41 -5.61
C VAL A 213 12.42 26.70 -6.93
N SER A 214 11.87 26.19 -8.02
CA SER A 214 12.27 26.49 -9.39
C SER A 214 11.11 27.10 -10.17
N ASN A 215 11.39 28.18 -10.90
CA ASN A 215 10.41 28.86 -11.78
C ASN A 215 10.67 28.61 -13.28
N ASP A 216 11.66 27.79 -13.60
CA ASP A 216 12.14 27.53 -14.96
C ASP A 216 12.11 26.05 -15.35
N GLY A 217 11.33 25.25 -14.63
CA GLY A 217 11.18 23.80 -14.90
C GLY A 217 12.35 22.95 -14.42
N GLY A 218 13.05 23.39 -13.38
CA GLY A 218 14.15 22.65 -12.74
C GLY A 218 15.54 22.93 -13.28
N ASP A 219 15.72 23.98 -14.11
CA ASP A 219 17.05 24.39 -14.56
C ASP A 219 17.82 25.11 -13.48
N THR A 220 17.13 25.98 -12.72
CA THR A 220 17.71 26.66 -11.56
C THR A 220 16.80 26.56 -10.35
N TRP A 221 17.40 26.62 -9.16
CA TRP A 221 16.71 26.49 -7.88
C TRP A 221 17.08 27.64 -6.96
N GLY A 222 16.10 28.12 -6.20
CA GLY A 222 16.25 29.19 -5.23
C GLY A 222 16.96 28.76 -3.94
N ASP A 223 16.90 29.64 -2.95
CA ASP A 223 17.47 29.41 -1.63
C ASP A 223 16.76 28.25 -0.89
N VAL A 224 17.48 27.61 0.03
CA VAL A 224 16.95 26.56 0.89
C VAL A 224 16.04 27.15 1.95
N ILE A 225 14.81 26.70 2.02
CA ILE A 225 13.77 27.15 2.95
C ILE A 225 13.45 26.00 3.93
N PRO A 226 13.63 26.18 5.25
CA PRO A 226 13.24 25.21 6.25
C PRO A 226 11.72 24.96 6.23
N THR A 227 11.32 23.67 6.36
CA THR A 227 9.90 23.28 6.45
C THR A 227 9.56 22.57 7.75
N VAL A 228 10.52 21.77 8.29
CA VAL A 228 10.39 21.13 9.60
C VAL A 228 11.76 21.16 10.29
N ALA A 229 11.87 21.93 11.37
CA ALA A 229 13.05 22.03 12.21
C ALA A 229 12.62 21.84 13.68
N SER A 230 12.93 20.70 14.27
CA SER A 230 12.59 20.42 15.68
C SER A 230 13.49 21.19 16.64
N ASP A 231 12.92 21.73 17.73
CA ASP A 231 13.67 22.28 18.85
C ASP A 231 14.50 21.25 19.61
N ILE A 232 14.23 19.96 19.38
CA ILE A 232 15.01 18.84 19.95
C ILE A 232 16.09 18.44 18.95
N GLN A 233 17.33 18.77 19.25
CA GLN A 233 18.46 18.54 18.34
C GLN A 233 18.60 17.09 17.85
N THR A 234 18.21 16.10 18.66
CA THR A 234 18.29 14.68 18.29
C THR A 234 17.15 14.20 17.41
N ASP A 235 16.09 14.99 17.25
CA ASP A 235 15.02 14.67 16.32
C ASP A 235 15.53 14.68 14.88
N ARG A 236 15.01 13.75 14.10
CA ARG A 236 15.38 13.56 12.70
C ARG A 236 14.12 13.47 11.82
N PRO A 237 13.45 14.61 11.56
CA PRO A 237 12.40 14.62 10.55
C PRO A 237 12.99 14.28 9.19
N GLY A 238 12.36 13.34 8.45
CA GLY A 238 12.90 12.81 7.21
C GLY A 238 11.86 12.26 6.26
N MET A 239 12.27 12.00 5.01
CA MET A 239 11.46 11.35 3.97
C MET A 239 10.13 12.09 3.69
N PRO A 240 10.18 13.38 3.31
CA PRO A 240 8.97 14.16 3.08
C PRO A 240 8.24 13.67 1.83
N THR A 241 6.92 13.59 1.91
CA THR A 241 6.03 13.42 0.75
C THR A 241 4.87 14.40 0.86
N VAL A 242 4.44 14.99 -0.25
CA VAL A 242 3.44 16.06 -0.27
C VAL A 242 2.30 15.69 -1.22
N THR A 243 1.08 16.01 -0.83
CA THR A 243 -0.11 15.88 -1.68
C THR A 243 -0.98 17.14 -1.58
N LEU A 244 -1.54 17.56 -2.72
CA LEU A 244 -2.57 18.60 -2.77
C LEU A 244 -3.94 17.95 -2.54
N MET A 245 -4.74 18.51 -1.63
CA MET A 245 -6.08 18.05 -1.31
C MET A 245 -7.15 18.91 -2.00
N ASP A 246 -8.39 18.43 -2.10
CA ASP A 246 -9.47 19.12 -2.80
C ASP A 246 -9.97 20.41 -2.09
N ASN A 247 -9.60 20.60 -0.82
CA ASN A 247 -9.81 21.88 -0.11
C ASN A 247 -8.79 22.97 -0.49
N GLY A 248 -7.82 22.66 -1.35
CA GLY A 248 -6.76 23.56 -1.81
C GLY A 248 -5.58 23.69 -0.85
N GLU A 249 -5.54 22.92 0.24
CA GLU A 249 -4.39 22.83 1.12
C GLU A 249 -3.46 21.67 0.70
N TYR A 250 -2.19 21.83 1.01
CA TYR A 250 -1.17 20.80 0.86
C TYR A 250 -0.99 20.06 2.19
N LEU A 251 -0.77 18.75 2.13
CA LEU A 251 -0.38 17.98 3.29
C LEU A 251 0.99 17.35 3.04
N MET A 252 1.92 17.58 3.96
CA MET A 252 3.21 16.89 4.03
C MET A 252 3.13 15.78 5.07
N ALA A 253 3.57 14.57 4.69
CA ALA A 253 3.81 13.46 5.60
C ALA A 253 5.32 13.17 5.67
N TYR A 254 5.84 12.87 6.85
CA TYR A 254 7.25 12.61 7.12
C TYR A 254 7.44 11.78 8.38
N GLU A 255 8.56 11.09 8.50
CA GLU A 255 8.95 10.41 9.73
C GLU A 255 9.69 11.35 10.69
N VAL A 256 9.68 11.07 11.98
CA VAL A 256 10.55 11.71 12.97
C VAL A 256 11.28 10.64 13.77
N CYS A 257 12.50 10.33 13.38
CA CYS A 257 13.38 9.43 14.12
C CYS A 257 14.06 10.14 15.31
N GLY A 258 14.69 9.37 16.20
CA GLY A 258 15.38 9.93 17.39
C GLY A 258 14.47 10.14 18.60
N ARG A 259 13.20 9.68 18.55
CA ARG A 259 12.19 9.82 19.62
C ARG A 259 11.95 8.52 20.38
N ASP A 260 12.97 8.00 21.00
CA ASP A 260 12.85 6.78 21.84
C ASP A 260 11.71 6.90 22.88
N PRO A 261 10.91 5.85 23.11
CA PRO A 261 11.02 4.48 22.56
C PRO A 261 10.30 4.28 21.21
N LEU A 262 9.76 5.31 20.57
CA LEU A 262 8.99 5.20 19.34
C LEU A 262 9.89 4.92 18.12
N ASN A 263 9.39 4.11 17.19
CA ASN A 263 10.12 3.69 15.99
C ASN A 263 9.84 4.63 14.81
N CYS A 264 10.52 5.78 14.77
CA CYS A 264 10.37 6.79 13.73
C CYS A 264 8.89 7.09 13.38
N PRO A 265 8.06 7.56 14.34
CA PRO A 265 6.64 7.79 14.10
C PRO A 265 6.43 8.79 12.96
N VAL A 266 5.36 8.56 12.18
CA VAL A 266 4.96 9.42 11.08
C VAL A 266 4.13 10.59 11.62
N TYR A 267 4.44 11.78 11.12
CA TYR A 267 3.74 13.03 11.37
C TYR A 267 3.18 13.60 10.06
N VAL A 268 2.14 14.40 10.20
CA VAL A 268 1.56 15.19 9.09
C VAL A 268 1.39 16.63 9.51
N LYS A 269 1.54 17.55 8.55
CA LYS A 269 1.21 18.97 8.70
C LYS A 269 0.71 19.53 7.39
N THR A 270 0.00 20.66 7.45
CA THR A 270 -0.60 21.29 6.27
C THR A 270 0.05 22.64 5.95
N SER A 271 -0.06 23.03 4.69
CA SER A 271 0.32 24.33 4.17
C SER A 271 -0.79 24.87 3.27
N PRO A 272 -1.09 26.18 3.33
CA PRO A 272 -2.11 26.77 2.49
C PRO A 272 -1.71 26.87 1.01
N ASP A 273 -0.43 26.82 0.69
CA ASP A 273 0.12 27.14 -0.63
C ASP A 273 1.21 26.17 -1.13
N GLY A 274 1.66 25.24 -0.29
CA GLY A 274 2.75 24.30 -0.59
C GLY A 274 4.16 24.88 -0.36
N ILE A 275 4.26 26.13 0.05
CA ILE A 275 5.54 26.83 0.33
C ILE A 275 5.65 27.22 1.80
N THR A 276 4.55 27.73 2.36
CA THR A 276 4.52 28.22 3.74
C THR A 276 4.24 27.09 4.70
N TRP A 277 5.26 26.69 5.45
CA TRP A 277 5.18 25.66 6.50
C TRP A 277 5.67 26.24 7.82
N GLU A 278 4.95 25.97 8.91
CA GLU A 278 5.38 26.40 10.26
C GLU A 278 6.57 25.54 10.71
N GLU A 279 7.80 25.98 10.44
CA GLU A 279 9.02 25.16 10.54
C GLU A 279 9.22 24.51 11.92
N ASN A 280 8.89 25.22 13.01
CA ASN A 280 9.07 24.73 14.38
C ASN A 280 7.90 23.88 14.90
N ASP A 281 6.81 23.77 14.14
CA ASP A 281 5.69 22.86 14.46
C ASP A 281 5.91 21.51 13.80
N LEU A 282 6.00 20.45 14.62
CA LEU A 282 6.08 19.07 14.12
C LEU A 282 4.75 18.53 13.60
N GLY A 283 3.65 19.30 13.68
CA GLY A 283 2.35 18.83 13.24
C GLY A 283 1.75 17.72 14.11
N ILE A 284 0.99 16.84 13.48
CA ILE A 284 0.18 15.82 14.16
C ILE A 284 0.75 14.42 13.91
N ALA A 285 1.00 13.67 14.99
CA ALA A 285 1.37 12.27 14.87
C ALA A 285 0.22 11.42 14.32
N VAL A 286 0.50 10.54 13.38
CA VAL A 286 -0.48 9.67 12.74
C VAL A 286 -0.76 8.46 13.60
N VAL A 287 -1.94 8.44 14.24
CA VAL A 287 -2.40 7.35 15.09
C VAL A 287 -3.79 6.91 14.65
N SER A 288 -4.00 5.60 14.56
CA SER A 288 -5.32 5.03 14.25
C SER A 288 -6.21 4.96 15.49
N GLU A 289 -7.53 4.86 15.25
CA GLU A 289 -8.53 4.76 16.32
C GLU A 289 -8.36 3.52 17.21
N ASP A 290 -7.77 2.47 16.68
CA ASP A 290 -7.47 1.23 17.41
C ASP A 290 -6.07 1.23 18.06
N GLY A 291 -5.44 2.40 18.20
CA GLY A 291 -4.20 2.60 18.96
C GLY A 291 -2.94 2.13 18.25
N ARG A 292 -2.88 2.25 16.93
CA ARG A 292 -1.70 1.91 16.14
C ARG A 292 -1.07 3.17 15.56
N TYR A 293 0.24 3.18 15.36
CA TYR A 293 0.92 4.26 14.66
C TYR A 293 1.77 3.74 13.51
N LEU A 294 1.89 4.57 12.48
CA LEU A 294 2.79 4.32 11.36
C LEU A 294 4.21 4.76 11.71
N GLY A 295 5.19 4.00 11.28
CA GLY A 295 6.59 4.32 11.48
C GLY A 295 7.44 4.10 10.25
N SER A 296 8.30 5.07 10.01
CA SER A 296 9.33 5.11 8.97
C SER A 296 8.82 5.20 7.53
N SER A 297 9.54 5.97 6.72
CA SER A 297 9.40 6.10 5.26
C SER A 297 7.95 6.24 4.73
N PRO A 298 7.22 7.30 5.10
CA PRO A 298 5.85 7.50 4.68
C PRO A 298 5.72 7.86 3.20
N TYR A 299 4.54 7.53 2.62
CA TYR A 299 4.09 8.04 1.33
C TYR A 299 2.62 8.43 1.42
N THR A 300 2.30 9.68 1.08
CA THR A 300 0.94 10.23 1.14
C THR A 300 0.35 10.40 -0.25
N LEU A 301 -0.98 10.26 -0.34
CA LEU A 301 -1.76 10.42 -1.57
C LEU A 301 -3.17 10.90 -1.23
N TRP A 302 -3.67 11.90 -1.95
CA TRP A 302 -5.07 12.29 -1.95
C TRP A 302 -5.83 11.59 -3.06
N ASP A 303 -6.95 10.93 -2.74
CA ASP A 303 -7.89 10.39 -3.71
C ASP A 303 -9.14 11.30 -3.79
N PRO A 304 -9.28 12.11 -4.84
CA PRO A 304 -10.38 13.05 -4.98
C PRO A 304 -11.74 12.36 -5.21
N SER A 305 -11.74 11.14 -5.74
CA SER A 305 -12.97 10.40 -6.04
C SER A 305 -13.68 9.91 -4.78
N THR A 306 -12.91 9.48 -3.79
CA THR A 306 -13.39 8.98 -2.50
C THR A 306 -13.26 10.00 -1.37
N LYS A 307 -12.59 11.14 -1.64
CA LYS A 307 -12.23 12.16 -0.66
C LYS A 307 -11.48 11.58 0.52
N GLN A 308 -10.48 10.75 0.21
CA GLN A 308 -9.66 10.08 1.20
C GLN A 308 -8.21 10.52 1.06
N LEU A 309 -7.62 10.90 2.18
CA LEU A 309 -6.19 10.99 2.34
C LEU A 309 -5.67 9.60 2.70
N LEU A 310 -4.80 9.05 1.86
CA LEU A 310 -4.17 7.76 2.02
C LEU A 310 -2.72 7.94 2.46
N LEU A 311 -2.28 7.10 3.40
CA LEU A 311 -0.92 7.15 3.93
C LEU A 311 -0.39 5.74 4.15
N ALA A 312 0.67 5.40 3.45
CA ALA A 312 1.44 4.17 3.65
C ALA A 312 2.75 4.49 4.38
N ALA A 313 3.31 3.51 5.07
CA ALA A 313 4.64 3.63 5.68
C ALA A 313 5.31 2.25 5.80
N HIS A 314 6.58 2.23 6.18
CA HIS A 314 7.37 1.00 6.29
C HIS A 314 6.73 -0.02 7.25
N ASN A 315 6.31 0.41 8.45
CA ASN A 315 5.79 -0.47 9.48
C ASN A 315 4.60 0.14 10.22
N THR A 316 3.84 -0.74 10.89
CA THR A 316 2.78 -0.38 11.84
C THR A 316 3.12 -0.94 13.21
N TRP A 317 2.95 -0.12 14.23
CA TRP A 317 3.30 -0.41 15.61
C TRP A 317 2.10 -0.21 16.52
N ASP A 318 2.00 -1.01 17.55
CA ASP A 318 1.05 -0.81 18.64
C ASP A 318 1.57 0.29 19.57
N SER A 319 0.76 1.32 19.83
CA SER A 319 1.18 2.51 20.57
C SER A 319 1.39 2.27 22.07
N MET A 320 0.80 1.21 22.64
CA MET A 320 0.94 0.88 24.07
C MET A 320 2.14 -0.01 24.34
N THR A 321 2.39 -0.98 23.47
CA THR A 321 3.42 -1.99 23.67
C THR A 321 4.68 -1.75 22.84
N ASN A 322 4.59 -0.86 21.84
CA ASN A 322 5.62 -0.58 20.85
C ASN A 322 6.09 -1.85 20.10
N ALA A 323 5.21 -2.83 19.97
CA ALA A 323 5.44 -4.03 19.18
C ALA A 323 4.92 -3.87 17.76
N LYS A 324 5.55 -4.53 16.80
CA LYS A 324 4.99 -4.62 15.43
C LYS A 324 3.66 -5.34 15.46
N THR A 325 2.69 -4.81 14.72
CA THR A 325 1.35 -5.39 14.62
C THR A 325 1.28 -6.51 13.58
N ALA A 326 0.21 -7.29 13.58
CA ALA A 326 0.01 -8.38 12.62
C ALA A 326 -0.15 -7.88 11.17
N GLU A 327 -0.68 -6.66 11.01
CA GLU A 327 -0.85 -5.97 9.72
C GLU A 327 0.34 -5.08 9.33
N ALA A 328 1.41 -5.07 10.10
CA ALA A 328 2.63 -4.34 9.75
C ALA A 328 3.10 -4.67 8.34
N GLN A 329 3.47 -3.65 7.57
CA GLN A 329 3.86 -3.74 6.15
C GLN A 329 2.72 -4.14 5.18
N ARG A 330 1.46 -4.16 5.64
CA ARG A 330 0.29 -4.63 4.87
C ARG A 330 -0.92 -3.71 5.00
N SER A 331 -0.75 -2.52 5.55
CA SER A 331 -1.83 -1.58 5.80
C SER A 331 -1.58 -0.22 5.17
N VAL A 332 -2.65 0.42 4.73
CA VAL A 332 -2.71 1.81 4.30
C VAL A 332 -3.66 2.54 5.24
N TYR A 333 -3.24 3.67 5.78
CA TYR A 333 -4.06 4.49 6.66
C TYR A 333 -4.93 5.44 5.85
N ILE A 334 -6.11 5.71 6.37
CA ILE A 334 -7.16 6.50 5.71
C ILE A 334 -7.61 7.60 6.65
N ASN A 335 -7.65 8.83 6.16
CA ASN A 335 -8.26 9.96 6.85
C ASN A 335 -9.22 10.69 5.88
N LYS A 336 -10.44 11.01 6.34
CA LYS A 336 -11.46 11.74 5.59
C LYS A 336 -11.66 13.17 6.07
N ASN A 337 -10.77 13.65 6.95
CA ASN A 337 -10.82 14.96 7.55
C ASN A 337 -9.49 15.71 7.37
N TYR A 338 -8.93 15.67 6.16
CA TYR A 338 -7.74 16.42 5.74
C TYR A 338 -6.54 16.29 6.69
N GLY A 339 -6.33 15.08 7.24
CA GLY A 339 -5.23 14.77 8.16
C GLY A 339 -5.52 15.07 9.63
N VAL A 340 -6.66 15.66 9.96
CA VAL A 340 -7.03 15.99 11.34
C VAL A 340 -7.74 14.84 12.03
N GLY A 341 -7.41 14.60 13.31
CA GLY A 341 -8.02 13.57 14.14
C GLY A 341 -7.46 12.17 13.89
N ASN A 342 -8.22 11.16 14.29
CA ASN A 342 -7.79 9.77 14.21
C ASN A 342 -7.90 9.23 12.77
N TRP A 343 -7.05 8.24 12.50
CA TRP A 343 -7.00 7.52 11.23
C TRP A 343 -7.67 6.15 11.37
N SER A 344 -8.31 5.70 10.30
CA SER A 344 -8.63 4.28 10.09
C SER A 344 -7.55 3.64 9.20
N TRP A 345 -7.60 2.31 9.05
CA TRP A 345 -6.71 1.63 8.12
C TRP A 345 -7.45 0.57 7.30
N ALA A 346 -6.86 0.21 6.18
CA ALA A 346 -7.31 -0.81 5.24
C ALA A 346 -6.12 -1.70 4.84
N PRO A 347 -6.35 -2.91 4.32
CA PRO A 347 -5.32 -3.69 3.64
C PRO A 347 -4.66 -2.90 2.52
N SER A 348 -3.32 -3.02 2.40
CA SER A 348 -2.62 -2.61 1.19
C SER A 348 -3.10 -3.45 -0.01
N PRO A 349 -3.00 -2.93 -1.25
CA PRO A 349 -3.43 -3.66 -2.45
C PRO A 349 -2.87 -5.06 -2.59
N TRP A 350 -1.68 -5.32 -2.06
CA TRP A 350 -1.11 -6.67 -2.00
C TRP A 350 -0.32 -6.87 -0.69
N ALA A 351 -0.16 -8.12 -0.30
CA ALA A 351 0.47 -8.47 0.97
C ALA A 351 1.99 -8.56 0.82
N VAL A 352 2.71 -7.55 1.32
CA VAL A 352 4.19 -7.58 1.34
C VAL A 352 4.68 -8.74 2.21
N SER A 353 5.62 -9.51 1.69
CA SER A 353 6.20 -10.64 2.41
C SER A 353 7.37 -10.20 3.29
N TYR A 354 7.34 -10.61 4.56
CA TYR A 354 8.42 -10.41 5.52
C TYR A 354 9.08 -11.76 5.84
N ALA A 355 9.95 -12.23 4.95
CA ALA A 355 10.62 -13.52 5.13
C ALA A 355 12.09 -13.41 5.55
N SER A 356 12.73 -12.26 5.41
CA SER A 356 14.17 -12.09 5.64
C SER A 356 14.51 -10.73 6.22
N SER A 357 15.40 -10.71 7.20
CA SER A 357 15.98 -9.46 7.73
C SER A 357 16.99 -8.79 6.77
N ALA A 358 17.38 -9.46 5.68
CA ALA A 358 18.34 -8.92 4.72
C ALA A 358 17.67 -7.99 3.71
N CYS A 359 16.37 -8.17 3.44
CA CYS A 359 15.56 -7.26 2.66
C CYS A 359 14.80 -6.32 3.60
N ASN A 360 14.92 -5.02 3.40
CA ASN A 360 14.12 -4.03 4.09
C ASN A 360 12.72 -3.96 3.44
N SER A 361 11.95 -5.06 3.57
CA SER A 361 10.62 -5.19 2.95
C SER A 361 9.72 -4.03 3.34
N ASN A 362 8.98 -3.50 2.36
CA ASN A 362 8.12 -2.34 2.50
C ASN A 362 8.84 -1.00 2.84
N TYR A 363 10.15 -0.93 2.66
CA TYR A 363 10.86 0.35 2.88
C TYR A 363 10.56 1.33 1.76
N SER A 364 10.10 2.53 2.12
CA SER A 364 9.67 3.58 1.20
C SER A 364 8.65 3.09 0.17
N PRO A 365 7.47 2.58 0.62
CA PRO A 365 6.41 2.16 -0.29
C PRO A 365 5.94 3.34 -1.13
N HIS A 366 5.41 3.03 -2.31
CA HIS A 366 4.87 4.02 -3.23
C HIS A 366 3.41 3.72 -3.54
N MET A 367 2.57 4.75 -3.55
CA MET A 367 1.18 4.68 -3.98
C MET A 367 0.95 5.56 -5.20
N LEU A 368 0.23 5.04 -6.18
CA LEU A 368 -0.19 5.76 -7.37
C LEU A 368 -1.70 5.60 -7.56
N LEU A 369 -2.44 6.72 -7.59
CA LEU A 369 -3.83 6.72 -8.01
C LEU A 369 -3.89 6.51 -9.52
N ARG A 370 -4.58 5.45 -9.92
CA ARG A 370 -4.78 5.10 -11.33
C ARG A 370 -6.02 5.79 -11.89
N SER A 371 -6.02 6.03 -13.19
CA SER A 371 -7.15 6.60 -13.93
C SER A 371 -8.45 5.78 -13.77
N ASN A 372 -8.37 4.49 -13.44
CA ASN A 372 -9.50 3.61 -13.17
C ASN A 372 -10.00 3.66 -11.71
N GLY A 373 -9.45 4.53 -10.86
CA GLY A 373 -9.85 4.69 -9.45
C GLY A 373 -9.26 3.65 -8.50
N THR A 374 -8.36 2.77 -8.95
CA THR A 374 -7.61 1.88 -8.05
C THR A 374 -6.32 2.54 -7.57
N ILE A 375 -5.81 2.06 -6.46
CA ILE A 375 -4.49 2.46 -5.95
C ILE A 375 -3.48 1.37 -6.27
N ARG A 376 -2.46 1.73 -7.04
CA ARG A 376 -1.29 0.88 -7.26
C ARG A 376 -0.32 1.07 -6.12
N TYR A 377 0.04 -0.04 -5.48
CA TYR A 377 1.01 -0.09 -4.39
C TYR A 377 2.26 -0.79 -4.86
N THR A 378 3.41 -0.13 -4.74
CA THR A 378 4.71 -0.66 -5.19
C THR A 378 5.69 -0.66 -4.02
N SER A 379 6.36 -1.77 -3.79
CA SER A 379 7.21 -1.92 -2.61
C SER A 379 8.27 -3.00 -2.80
N PRO A 380 9.43 -2.89 -2.12
CA PRO A 380 10.36 -4.00 -1.98
C PRO A 380 9.74 -5.11 -1.14
N THR A 381 10.08 -6.35 -1.48
CA THR A 381 9.63 -7.53 -0.76
C THR A 381 10.71 -8.60 -0.74
N SER A 382 10.79 -9.37 0.33
CA SER A 382 11.69 -10.52 0.39
C SER A 382 11.07 -11.72 -0.33
N GLN A 383 11.93 -12.51 -1.00
CA GLN A 383 11.55 -13.75 -1.69
C GLN A 383 12.07 -14.97 -0.93
N GLY A 384 11.15 -15.74 -0.34
CA GLY A 384 11.47 -16.99 0.35
C GLY A 384 12.55 -16.84 1.41
N SER A 385 13.57 -17.71 1.39
CA SER A 385 14.75 -17.66 2.26
C SER A 385 15.93 -16.88 1.66
N SER A 386 15.77 -16.31 0.47
CA SER A 386 16.83 -15.59 -0.23
C SER A 386 17.16 -14.25 0.44
N ARG A 387 18.34 -13.75 0.18
CA ARG A 387 18.83 -12.48 0.73
C ARG A 387 18.50 -11.28 -0.17
N TYR A 388 17.82 -11.48 -1.28
CA TYR A 388 17.52 -10.40 -2.20
C TYR A 388 16.13 -9.79 -1.97
N CYS A 389 16.01 -8.53 -2.34
CA CYS A 389 14.75 -7.80 -2.42
C CYS A 389 14.30 -7.71 -3.87
N ALA A 390 13.18 -8.32 -4.19
CA ALA A 390 12.44 -8.01 -5.41
C ALA A 390 11.64 -6.72 -5.23
N VAL A 391 11.29 -6.06 -6.34
CA VAL A 391 10.26 -5.01 -6.35
C VAL A 391 9.00 -5.59 -6.94
N ARG A 392 7.90 -5.51 -6.19
CA ARG A 392 6.59 -5.94 -6.65
C ARG A 392 5.58 -4.80 -6.62
N THR A 393 4.54 -4.96 -7.41
CA THR A 393 3.44 -4.00 -7.54
C THR A 393 2.12 -4.72 -7.69
N GLY A 394 1.05 -4.11 -7.20
CA GLY A 394 -0.32 -4.60 -7.34
C GLY A 394 -1.31 -3.47 -7.10
N GLN A 395 -2.54 -3.63 -7.56
CA GLN A 395 -3.55 -2.59 -7.44
C GLN A 395 -4.87 -3.14 -6.92
N ALA A 396 -5.55 -2.34 -6.09
CA ALA A 396 -6.88 -2.63 -5.58
C ALA A 396 -7.55 -1.31 -5.13
N PRO A 397 -8.88 -1.27 -4.99
CA PRO A 397 -9.55 -0.20 -4.27
C PRO A 397 -9.21 -0.28 -2.77
N ILE A 398 -9.13 0.87 -2.09
CA ILE A 398 -8.76 0.94 -0.66
C ILE A 398 -9.92 1.54 0.14
N GLY A 399 -10.49 0.76 1.05
CA GLY A 399 -11.44 1.22 2.07
C GLY A 399 -12.73 1.84 1.53
N VAL A 400 -13.19 1.44 0.35
CA VAL A 400 -14.39 1.97 -0.31
C VAL A 400 -15.58 1.02 -0.22
N LEU A 401 -16.80 1.59 -0.21
CA LEU A 401 -18.07 0.86 -0.31
C LEU A 401 -18.85 1.39 -1.52
N PRO A 402 -19.62 0.55 -2.24
CA PRO A 402 -19.70 -0.90 -2.07
C PRO A 402 -18.41 -1.60 -2.52
N TYR A 403 -18.10 -2.76 -1.93
CA TYR A 403 -16.96 -3.60 -2.29
C TYR A 403 -17.47 -4.95 -2.83
N VAL A 404 -16.98 -5.32 -4.00
CA VAL A 404 -17.24 -6.62 -4.65
C VAL A 404 -15.92 -7.38 -4.76
N ALA A 405 -15.84 -8.55 -4.17
CA ALA A 405 -14.68 -9.41 -4.38
C ALA A 405 -14.83 -10.17 -5.70
N ASP A 406 -14.01 -9.82 -6.67
CA ASP A 406 -13.85 -10.56 -7.92
C ASP A 406 -12.57 -11.40 -7.82
N PHE A 407 -12.71 -12.61 -7.28
CA PHE A 407 -11.59 -13.52 -7.12
C PHE A 407 -11.06 -14.05 -8.46
N ALA A 408 -11.91 -14.07 -9.51
CA ALA A 408 -11.51 -14.46 -10.85
C ALA A 408 -10.56 -13.45 -11.50
N ALA A 409 -10.78 -12.15 -11.28
CA ALA A 409 -9.93 -11.10 -11.85
C ALA A 409 -8.79 -10.68 -10.92
N ASN A 410 -9.09 -10.55 -9.62
CA ASN A 410 -8.18 -9.90 -8.66
C ASN A 410 -7.48 -10.89 -7.70
N GLY A 411 -7.87 -12.18 -7.71
CA GLY A 411 -7.29 -13.14 -6.79
C GLY A 411 -7.44 -12.71 -5.33
N GLN A 412 -6.32 -12.66 -4.60
CA GLN A 412 -6.27 -12.25 -3.20
C GLN A 412 -5.91 -10.77 -3.00
N LEU A 413 -5.80 -9.96 -4.06
CA LEU A 413 -5.46 -8.54 -3.93
C LEU A 413 -6.50 -7.79 -3.09
N GLY A 414 -6.03 -6.91 -2.20
CA GLY A 414 -6.89 -6.19 -1.26
C GLY A 414 -7.31 -6.97 -0.01
N TRP A 415 -6.76 -8.18 0.20
CA TRP A 415 -7.01 -9.01 1.37
C TRP A 415 -5.76 -9.23 2.21
N ILE A 416 -5.91 -9.18 3.54
CA ILE A 416 -4.85 -9.59 4.48
C ILE A 416 -5.26 -10.87 5.18
N ASN A 417 -4.38 -11.86 5.13
CA ASN A 417 -4.50 -13.08 5.89
C ASN A 417 -3.78 -12.91 7.24
N THR A 418 -4.53 -12.92 8.33
CA THR A 418 -4.02 -12.70 9.70
C THR A 418 -3.87 -13.99 10.50
N GLY A 419 -4.22 -15.14 9.92
CA GLY A 419 -4.02 -16.46 10.54
C GLY A 419 -2.58 -16.71 10.94
N ALA A 420 -2.34 -17.63 11.84
CA ALA A 420 -1.03 -17.93 12.41
C ALA A 420 0.04 -18.09 11.32
N ALA A 421 0.93 -17.11 11.25
CA ALA A 421 2.06 -16.96 10.32
C ALA A 421 2.42 -18.24 9.51
N GLY A 422 1.91 -18.34 8.28
CA GLY A 422 2.22 -19.42 7.35
C GLY A 422 1.60 -20.80 7.67
N LYS A 423 0.75 -20.94 8.70
CA LYS A 423 0.12 -22.23 9.06
C LYS A 423 -1.22 -22.48 8.38
N VAL A 424 -1.87 -21.44 7.86
CA VAL A 424 -3.12 -21.54 7.10
C VAL A 424 -2.89 -20.94 5.73
N ALA A 425 -2.98 -21.77 4.71
CA ALA A 425 -2.91 -21.32 3.32
C ALA A 425 -4.31 -20.87 2.88
N TRP A 426 -4.41 -19.65 2.39
CA TRP A 426 -5.50 -19.18 1.57
C TRP A 426 -5.09 -19.27 0.11
N SER A 427 -6.03 -19.64 -0.75
CA SER A 427 -5.79 -19.75 -2.19
C SER A 427 -7.05 -19.42 -2.97
N VAL A 428 -6.87 -18.92 -4.19
CA VAL A 428 -7.97 -18.71 -5.13
C VAL A 428 -7.93 -19.81 -6.18
N SER A 429 -9.06 -20.47 -6.40
CA SER A 429 -9.31 -21.40 -7.50
C SER A 429 -10.80 -21.39 -7.84
N ASP A 430 -11.13 -21.53 -9.12
CA ASP A 430 -12.53 -21.60 -9.62
C ASP A 430 -13.39 -20.45 -9.12
N ASP A 431 -12.86 -19.22 -9.10
CA ASP A 431 -13.49 -18.01 -8.59
C ASP A 431 -13.90 -18.11 -7.10
N GLN A 432 -13.23 -18.92 -6.34
CA GLN A 432 -13.47 -19.15 -4.93
C GLN A 432 -12.25 -18.82 -4.10
N TYR A 433 -12.46 -18.25 -2.92
CA TYR A 433 -11.43 -18.02 -1.92
C TYR A 433 -11.46 -19.12 -0.88
N ASN A 434 -10.44 -19.96 -0.91
CA ASN A 434 -10.38 -21.20 -0.17
C ASN A 434 -9.37 -21.12 0.95
N PHE A 435 -9.66 -21.71 2.10
CA PHE A 435 -8.67 -21.90 3.15
C PHE A 435 -8.38 -23.39 3.41
N GLY A 436 -7.12 -23.68 3.71
CA GLY A 436 -6.65 -25.01 4.07
C GLY A 436 -7.17 -25.48 5.43
N LYS A 437 -6.83 -26.72 5.81
CA LYS A 437 -7.33 -27.31 7.06
C LYS A 437 -6.89 -26.49 8.28
N VAL A 438 -7.86 -26.08 9.09
CA VAL A 438 -7.69 -25.40 10.39
C VAL A 438 -8.29 -26.20 11.52
N GLY A 439 -7.87 -25.89 12.74
CA GLY A 439 -8.35 -26.48 13.97
C GLY A 439 -7.38 -26.27 15.13
N GLY A 440 -7.78 -26.66 16.34
CA GLY A 440 -7.00 -26.43 17.54
C GLY A 440 -7.02 -24.98 17.99
N SER A 441 -5.88 -24.34 18.09
CA SER A 441 -5.72 -22.98 18.63
C SER A 441 -5.59 -21.89 17.57
N ILE A 442 -5.95 -22.15 16.31
CA ILE A 442 -5.84 -21.19 15.20
C ILE A 442 -7.13 -21.09 14.38
N SER A 443 -7.44 -19.92 13.87
CA SER A 443 -8.45 -19.68 12.83
C SER A 443 -7.79 -19.20 11.54
N ALA A 444 -8.42 -19.51 10.40
CA ALA A 444 -8.16 -18.84 9.14
C ALA A 444 -8.96 -17.54 9.14
N LEU A 445 -8.31 -16.40 9.14
CA LEU A 445 -8.96 -15.08 9.08
C LEU A 445 -8.38 -14.30 7.90
N ALA A 446 -9.25 -13.91 6.97
CA ALA A 446 -8.94 -13.02 5.86
C ALA A 446 -9.82 -11.77 5.97
N ILE A 447 -9.23 -10.59 5.95
CA ILE A 447 -9.92 -9.31 6.14
C ILE A 447 -9.72 -8.38 4.94
N THR A 448 -10.74 -7.58 4.65
CA THR A 448 -10.74 -6.55 3.60
C THR A 448 -11.65 -5.37 4.00
N GLY A 449 -11.45 -4.21 3.38
CA GLY A 449 -12.23 -3.02 3.64
C GLY A 449 -11.52 -2.01 4.53
N SER A 450 -12.20 -1.40 5.51
CA SER A 450 -11.62 -0.38 6.39
C SER A 450 -12.06 -0.52 7.84
N THR A 451 -11.14 -0.30 8.78
CA THR A 451 -11.48 -0.20 10.21
C THR A 451 -12.37 1.00 10.54
N GLY A 452 -12.50 1.96 9.62
CA GLY A 452 -13.39 3.11 9.76
C GLY A 452 -14.85 2.85 9.35
N TRP A 453 -15.20 1.67 8.83
CA TRP A 453 -16.57 1.35 8.47
C TRP A 453 -17.44 1.16 9.71
N THR A 454 -18.60 1.83 9.75
CA THR A 454 -19.53 1.78 10.87
C THR A 454 -20.73 0.88 10.59
N ASP A 455 -21.60 1.31 9.71
CA ASP A 455 -22.81 0.60 9.34
C ASP A 455 -22.63 0.03 7.95
N TYR A 456 -22.75 -1.28 7.84
CA TYR A 456 -22.61 -1.99 6.58
C TYR A 456 -23.17 -3.41 6.68
N LYS A 457 -23.27 -4.07 5.54
CA LYS A 457 -23.65 -5.47 5.46
C LYS A 457 -22.60 -6.23 4.65
N ILE A 458 -22.04 -7.29 5.22
CA ILE A 458 -21.25 -8.28 4.50
C ILE A 458 -22.12 -9.48 4.15
N SER A 459 -22.02 -9.97 2.91
CA SER A 459 -22.64 -11.20 2.43
C SER A 459 -21.63 -12.06 1.68
N ALA A 460 -21.80 -13.37 1.76
CA ALA A 460 -21.00 -14.35 1.03
C ALA A 460 -21.77 -15.65 0.87
N ASP A 461 -21.47 -16.40 -0.19
CA ASP A 461 -21.74 -17.82 -0.21
C ASP A 461 -20.58 -18.54 0.45
N ALA A 462 -20.87 -19.43 1.40
CA ALA A 462 -19.89 -20.17 2.20
C ALA A 462 -20.16 -21.67 2.13
N GLN A 463 -19.10 -22.47 2.05
CA GLN A 463 -19.15 -23.93 2.01
C GLN A 463 -18.16 -24.53 3.00
N ILE A 464 -18.58 -25.50 3.79
CA ILE A 464 -17.72 -26.37 4.56
C ILE A 464 -17.29 -27.52 3.65
N VAL A 465 -15.97 -27.78 3.51
CA VAL A 465 -15.46 -28.71 2.50
C VAL A 465 -15.10 -30.07 3.12
N GLY A 466 -15.71 -31.13 2.64
CA GLY A 466 -15.35 -32.54 2.81
C GLY A 466 -15.67 -33.19 4.16
N SER A 467 -15.66 -32.47 5.28
CA SER A 467 -15.93 -33.01 6.62
C SER A 467 -16.52 -31.95 7.53
N ASN A 468 -16.95 -32.34 8.73
CA ASN A 468 -17.44 -31.37 9.70
C ASN A 468 -16.49 -30.20 9.90
N GLY A 469 -17.04 -28.99 9.92
CA GLY A 469 -16.27 -27.76 10.01
C GLY A 469 -17.10 -26.56 10.49
N THR A 470 -16.43 -25.44 10.59
CA THR A 470 -17.01 -24.14 10.96
C THR A 470 -16.43 -23.07 10.05
N VAL A 471 -17.30 -22.42 9.29
CA VAL A 471 -16.95 -21.31 8.39
C VAL A 471 -17.88 -20.12 8.64
N GLY A 472 -17.46 -18.91 8.32
CA GLY A 472 -18.28 -17.74 8.56
C GLY A 472 -17.72 -16.44 8.01
N ILE A 473 -18.40 -15.36 8.34
CA ILE A 473 -18.02 -13.99 8.03
C ILE A 473 -17.81 -13.19 9.31
N VAL A 474 -16.99 -12.17 9.24
CA VAL A 474 -16.70 -11.28 10.36
C VAL A 474 -17.03 -9.84 10.03
N ALA A 475 -17.46 -9.08 11.02
CA ALA A 475 -17.76 -7.66 10.91
C ALA A 475 -17.19 -6.87 12.07
N ARG A 476 -16.90 -5.58 11.83
CA ARG A 476 -16.34 -4.63 12.79
C ARG A 476 -15.08 -5.17 13.50
N VAL A 477 -14.22 -5.85 12.73
CA VAL A 477 -12.96 -6.40 13.25
C VAL A 477 -11.97 -5.26 13.50
N SER A 478 -11.33 -5.29 14.66
CA SER A 478 -10.18 -4.47 15.02
C SER A 478 -9.14 -5.31 15.76
N GLN A 479 -7.88 -4.86 15.75
CA GLN A 479 -6.75 -5.49 16.42
C GLN A 479 -6.60 -7.00 16.15
N PRO A 480 -6.60 -7.45 14.88
CA PRO A 480 -6.42 -8.86 14.57
C PRO A 480 -5.03 -9.34 15.01
N LYS A 481 -4.99 -10.53 15.63
CA LYS A 481 -3.75 -11.20 16.07
C LYS A 481 -3.75 -12.66 15.57
N PRO A 482 -2.59 -13.30 15.44
CA PRO A 482 -2.54 -14.74 15.18
C PRO A 482 -3.18 -15.53 16.34
N GLY A 483 -4.00 -16.53 16.02
CA GLY A 483 -4.66 -17.40 16.99
C GLY A 483 -6.11 -17.70 16.66
N LEU A 484 -6.77 -18.46 17.52
CA LEU A 484 -8.19 -18.74 17.42
C LEU A 484 -8.99 -17.58 18.02
N ASP A 485 -9.83 -16.93 17.19
CA ASP A 485 -10.72 -15.84 17.62
C ASP A 485 -9.98 -14.62 18.25
N GLN A 486 -8.71 -14.43 17.90
CA GLN A 486 -7.85 -13.39 18.47
C GLN A 486 -8.06 -12.04 17.74
N PHE A 487 -9.21 -11.42 17.98
CA PHE A 487 -9.57 -10.07 17.50
C PHE A 487 -10.76 -9.52 18.30
N TYR A 488 -11.04 -8.25 18.15
CA TYR A 488 -12.27 -7.60 18.63
C TYR A 488 -13.23 -7.40 17.44
N GLY A 489 -14.52 -7.76 17.61
CA GLY A 489 -15.51 -7.66 16.53
C GLY A 489 -16.60 -8.73 16.64
N TYR A 490 -17.30 -8.99 15.55
CA TYR A 490 -18.39 -9.97 15.48
C TYR A 490 -18.07 -11.07 14.47
N THR A 491 -18.49 -12.31 14.79
CA THR A 491 -18.42 -13.47 13.88
C THR A 491 -19.80 -14.07 13.70
N LEU A 492 -20.25 -14.20 12.48
CA LEU A 492 -21.37 -15.06 12.11
C LEU A 492 -20.82 -16.35 11.52
N ALA A 493 -21.12 -17.50 12.15
CA ALA A 493 -20.61 -18.80 11.73
C ALA A 493 -21.71 -19.82 11.50
N ILE A 494 -21.52 -20.68 10.50
CA ILE A 494 -22.25 -21.91 10.26
C ILE A 494 -21.41 -23.10 10.70
N GLU A 495 -22.03 -24.05 11.42
CA GLU A 495 -21.37 -25.19 12.04
C GLU A 495 -22.06 -26.50 11.66
N SER A 496 -21.39 -27.37 10.91
CA SER A 496 -22.00 -28.63 10.47
C SER A 496 -22.14 -29.66 11.59
N SER A 497 -21.31 -29.60 12.65
CA SER A 497 -21.38 -30.53 13.79
C SER A 497 -22.63 -30.35 14.65
N THR A 498 -23.17 -29.13 14.71
CA THR A 498 -24.36 -28.78 15.50
C THR A 498 -25.57 -28.46 14.64
N GLY A 499 -25.37 -28.17 13.34
CA GLY A 499 -26.39 -27.68 12.44
C GLY A 499 -26.85 -26.25 12.73
N ASN A 500 -26.03 -25.46 13.45
CA ASN A 500 -26.40 -24.13 13.96
C ASN A 500 -25.81 -23.00 13.14
N LEU A 501 -26.58 -21.90 13.07
CA LEU A 501 -26.09 -20.56 12.81
C LEU A 501 -25.85 -19.89 14.17
N THR A 502 -24.63 -19.41 14.39
CA THR A 502 -24.24 -18.78 15.65
C THR A 502 -23.60 -17.41 15.40
N LEU A 503 -24.07 -16.41 16.12
CA LEU A 503 -23.45 -15.08 16.19
C LEU A 503 -22.64 -14.95 17.46
N TYR A 504 -21.36 -14.59 17.32
CA TYR A 504 -20.42 -14.39 18.42
C TYR A 504 -19.97 -12.93 18.49
N ARG A 505 -19.67 -12.49 19.69
CA ARG A 505 -18.79 -11.34 19.97
C ARG A 505 -17.38 -11.86 20.29
N ASN A 506 -16.38 -11.34 19.61
CA ASN A 506 -14.98 -11.67 19.84
C ASN A 506 -14.31 -10.60 20.70
N THR A 507 -13.65 -11.04 21.78
CA THR A 507 -12.89 -10.20 22.75
C THR A 507 -11.55 -10.85 23.06
N ASP A 508 -10.77 -11.19 22.01
CA ASP A 508 -9.67 -12.17 22.05
C ASP A 508 -10.12 -13.60 22.42
N ASN A 509 -11.41 -13.83 22.48
CA ASN A 509 -12.12 -15.11 22.63
C ASN A 509 -13.54 -14.94 22.09
N ALA A 510 -14.15 -16.02 21.61
CA ALA A 510 -15.52 -15.99 21.13
C ALA A 510 -16.53 -16.15 22.27
N VAL A 511 -17.46 -15.21 22.38
CA VAL A 511 -18.60 -15.25 23.30
C VAL A 511 -19.88 -15.37 22.48
N GLY A 512 -20.62 -16.45 22.61
CA GLY A 512 -21.89 -16.65 21.91
C GLY A 512 -22.92 -15.61 22.35
N LEU A 513 -23.51 -14.89 21.39
CA LEU A 513 -24.60 -13.96 21.61
C LEU A 513 -25.95 -14.66 21.37
N VAL A 514 -26.07 -15.38 20.28
CA VAL A 514 -27.26 -16.17 19.93
C VAL A 514 -26.86 -17.35 19.05
N SER A 515 -27.53 -18.50 19.21
CA SER A 515 -27.33 -19.70 18.41
C SER A 515 -28.69 -20.34 18.12
N MET A 516 -28.93 -20.76 16.85
CA MET A 516 -30.17 -21.41 16.47
C MET A 516 -29.90 -22.46 15.39
N GLY A 517 -30.59 -23.61 15.53
CA GLY A 517 -30.52 -24.69 14.55
C GLY A 517 -31.18 -24.29 13.22
N PHE A 518 -30.51 -24.62 12.11
CA PHE A 518 -31.05 -24.45 10.77
C PHE A 518 -31.92 -25.65 10.38
N SER A 519 -33.09 -25.38 9.84
CA SER A 519 -34.02 -26.46 9.42
C SER A 519 -33.38 -27.31 8.31
N GLY A 520 -33.24 -28.59 8.55
CA GLY A 520 -32.56 -29.53 7.65
C GLY A 520 -31.05 -29.71 7.97
N GLY A 521 -30.52 -29.00 8.97
CA GLY A 521 -29.11 -29.06 9.33
C GLY A 521 -28.21 -28.26 8.41
N ILE A 522 -26.88 -28.30 8.68
CA ILE A 522 -25.82 -27.70 7.85
C ILE A 522 -24.89 -28.84 7.40
N GLU A 523 -24.96 -29.18 6.14
CA GLU A 523 -24.22 -30.31 5.57
C GLU A 523 -22.90 -29.82 4.90
N PRO A 524 -21.81 -30.57 5.01
CA PRO A 524 -20.61 -30.33 4.21
C PRO A 524 -20.90 -30.40 2.71
N ASP A 525 -20.06 -29.74 1.91
CA ASP A 525 -20.10 -29.67 0.45
C ASP A 525 -21.37 -29.03 -0.15
N ILE A 526 -22.18 -28.37 0.70
CA ILE A 526 -23.34 -27.57 0.32
C ILE A 526 -23.00 -26.07 0.47
N TRP A 527 -23.42 -25.28 -0.51
CA TRP A 527 -23.31 -23.83 -0.46
C TRP A 527 -24.47 -23.21 0.34
N TYR A 528 -24.12 -22.30 1.23
CA TYR A 528 -25.06 -21.50 2.02
C TYR A 528 -24.78 -20.02 1.81
N SER A 529 -25.81 -19.24 1.51
CA SER A 529 -25.71 -17.79 1.49
C SER A 529 -25.86 -17.25 2.91
N ILE A 530 -24.83 -16.55 3.41
CA ILE A 530 -24.81 -15.95 4.74
C ILE A 530 -24.61 -14.45 4.63
N SER A 531 -25.28 -13.68 5.50
CA SER A 531 -25.05 -12.25 5.59
C SER A 531 -25.14 -11.75 7.02
N LEU A 532 -24.37 -10.71 7.33
CA LEU A 532 -24.36 -10.00 8.62
C LEU A 532 -24.43 -8.50 8.34
N ALA A 533 -25.58 -7.89 8.69
CA ALA A 533 -25.73 -6.45 8.72
C ALA A 533 -25.42 -5.94 10.12
N VAL A 534 -24.65 -4.85 10.20
CA VAL A 534 -24.29 -4.15 11.43
C VAL A 534 -24.74 -2.69 11.29
N GLU A 535 -25.78 -2.30 12.03
CA GLU A 535 -26.44 -0.99 11.95
C GLU A 535 -26.60 -0.42 13.35
N GLY A 536 -25.82 0.59 13.72
CA GLY A 536 -25.73 1.04 15.12
C GLY A 536 -25.38 -0.13 16.05
N SER A 537 -26.23 -0.42 17.03
CA SER A 537 -26.10 -1.59 17.93
C SER A 537 -26.82 -2.84 17.45
N GLN A 538 -27.61 -2.75 16.36
CA GLN A 538 -28.35 -3.89 15.83
C GLN A 538 -27.48 -4.75 14.92
N LEU A 539 -27.44 -6.04 15.19
CA LEU A 539 -26.77 -7.06 14.41
C LEU A 539 -27.84 -7.98 13.81
N THR A 540 -27.93 -8.04 12.49
CA THR A 540 -28.91 -8.90 11.78
C THR A 540 -28.17 -9.91 10.92
N ALA A 541 -28.29 -11.19 11.29
CA ALA A 541 -27.69 -12.32 10.60
C ALA A 541 -28.73 -13.10 9.80
N VAL A 542 -28.42 -13.48 8.57
CA VAL A 542 -29.30 -14.27 7.72
C VAL A 542 -28.53 -15.47 7.16
N LEU A 543 -29.18 -16.63 7.16
CA LEU A 543 -28.70 -17.86 6.54
C LEU A 543 -29.77 -18.37 5.56
N ARG A 544 -29.36 -18.74 4.34
CA ARG A 544 -30.21 -19.39 3.33
C ARG A 544 -29.48 -20.59 2.72
N SER A 545 -30.20 -21.63 2.38
CA SER A 545 -29.67 -22.75 1.60
C SER A 545 -29.94 -22.53 0.11
N GLU A 546 -29.00 -22.87 -0.74
CA GLU A 546 -29.26 -22.91 -2.21
C GLU A 546 -30.20 -24.05 -2.64
N TYR A 547 -30.38 -25.07 -1.80
CA TYR A 547 -31.09 -26.29 -2.13
C TYR A 547 -32.47 -26.44 -1.45
N SER A 548 -32.86 -25.45 -0.65
CA SER A 548 -34.18 -25.45 0.02
C SER A 548 -34.66 -24.02 0.22
N ASP A 549 -36.00 -23.87 0.35
CA ASP A 549 -36.60 -22.58 0.71
C ASP A 549 -36.39 -22.18 2.18
N SER A 550 -35.54 -22.92 2.88
CA SER A 550 -35.24 -22.65 4.29
C SER A 550 -34.41 -21.36 4.45
N ASN A 551 -34.89 -20.50 5.30
CA ASN A 551 -34.14 -19.32 5.75
C ASN A 551 -34.16 -19.22 7.27
N LEU A 552 -33.14 -18.59 7.83
CA LEU A 552 -33.05 -18.31 9.25
C LEU A 552 -32.53 -16.88 9.42
N THR A 553 -33.24 -16.10 10.24
CA THR A 553 -32.83 -14.74 10.59
C THR A 553 -32.66 -14.63 12.10
N LEU A 554 -31.53 -14.09 12.53
CA LEU A 554 -31.24 -13.77 13.92
C LEU A 554 -31.02 -12.27 14.05
N THR A 555 -31.56 -11.67 15.11
CA THR A 555 -31.30 -10.25 15.44
C THR A 555 -30.89 -10.15 16.90
N VAL A 556 -29.81 -9.41 17.14
CA VAL A 556 -29.26 -9.15 18.48
C VAL A 556 -28.88 -7.69 18.59
N HIS A 557 -28.96 -7.14 19.79
CA HIS A 557 -28.40 -5.82 20.11
C HIS A 557 -27.13 -5.97 20.93
N ASP A 558 -26.04 -5.38 20.44
CA ASP A 558 -24.74 -5.34 21.14
C ASP A 558 -24.01 -4.03 20.80
N GLU A 559 -23.61 -3.28 21.83
CA GLU A 559 -23.02 -1.94 21.71
C GLU A 559 -21.48 -1.93 21.81
N ASN A 560 -20.85 -3.12 21.87
CA ASN A 560 -19.41 -3.20 22.18
C ASN A 560 -18.53 -2.67 21.06
N TYR A 561 -18.92 -2.85 19.79
CA TYR A 561 -18.14 -2.40 18.64
C TYR A 561 -19.00 -1.60 17.67
N SER A 562 -18.61 -0.34 17.45
CA SER A 562 -19.34 0.58 16.55
C SER A 562 -18.77 0.63 15.15
N ARG A 563 -17.55 0.11 14.92
CA ARG A 563 -16.83 0.17 13.63
C ARG A 563 -15.79 -0.94 13.51
N GLY A 564 -15.28 -1.16 12.30
CA GLY A 564 -14.19 -2.08 12.03
C GLY A 564 -14.31 -2.74 10.64
N ILE A 565 -13.28 -3.49 10.30
CA ILE A 565 -13.08 -4.13 9.00
C ILE A 565 -13.94 -5.39 8.86
N ALA A 566 -14.29 -5.77 7.63
CA ALA A 566 -15.03 -6.97 7.31
C ALA A 566 -14.11 -8.14 6.90
N GLY A 567 -14.61 -9.37 6.86
CA GLY A 567 -13.82 -10.48 6.37
C GLY A 567 -14.47 -11.86 6.45
N LEU A 568 -13.66 -12.88 6.19
CA LEU A 568 -14.01 -14.30 6.12
C LEU A 568 -13.24 -15.07 7.19
N ILE A 569 -13.88 -16.06 7.80
CA ILE A 569 -13.26 -16.85 8.87
C ILE A 569 -13.53 -18.35 8.71
N GLY A 570 -12.51 -19.17 9.00
CA GLY A 570 -12.62 -20.60 9.22
C GLY A 570 -12.06 -20.97 10.59
N LYS A 571 -12.80 -21.77 11.38
CA LYS A 571 -12.38 -22.16 12.74
C LYS A 571 -12.05 -23.64 12.84
N VAL A 572 -12.74 -24.49 12.08
CA VAL A 572 -12.52 -25.94 12.04
C VAL A 572 -12.70 -26.44 10.60
N GLY A 573 -11.86 -27.39 10.19
CA GLY A 573 -11.98 -28.03 8.88
C GLY A 573 -11.40 -27.22 7.74
N ARG A 574 -12.04 -27.27 6.59
CA ARG A 574 -11.72 -26.54 5.36
C ARG A 574 -12.96 -25.80 4.90
N GLY A 575 -12.81 -24.74 4.13
CA GLY A 575 -13.95 -24.04 3.57
C GLY A 575 -13.61 -23.19 2.36
N SER A 576 -14.66 -22.83 1.66
CA SER A 576 -14.62 -22.02 0.45
C SER A 576 -15.65 -20.89 0.54
N PHE A 577 -15.33 -19.77 -0.08
CA PHE A 577 -16.21 -18.59 -0.18
C PHE A 577 -16.25 -18.10 -1.61
N ARG A 578 -17.40 -17.60 -2.03
CA ARG A 578 -17.63 -16.92 -3.31
C ARG A 578 -18.68 -15.83 -3.14
N ASN A 579 -18.89 -15.00 -4.17
CA ASN A 579 -19.92 -13.96 -4.18
C ASN A 579 -19.85 -13.04 -2.94
N VAL A 580 -18.64 -12.66 -2.54
CA VAL A 580 -18.44 -11.78 -1.38
C VAL A 580 -18.76 -10.34 -1.76
N PHE A 581 -19.72 -9.75 -1.06
CA PHE A 581 -20.20 -8.40 -1.29
C PHE A 581 -20.35 -7.65 0.04
N ILE A 582 -19.91 -6.38 0.07
CA ILE A 582 -20.00 -5.51 1.24
C ILE A 582 -20.59 -4.17 0.79
N GLU A 583 -21.70 -3.76 1.40
CA GLU A 583 -22.46 -2.54 1.07
C GLU A 583 -22.83 -1.71 2.30
#